data_d599675ac438cab97b07960ed034833f
#
_entry.id   d599675ac438cab97b07960ed034833f
#
_cell.length_a   1.000
_cell.length_b   1.000
_cell.length_c   1.000
_cell.angle_alpha   90.00
_cell.angle_beta   90.00
_cell.angle_gamma   90.00
#
_symmetry.space_group_name_H-M   'P 1'
#
loop_
_entity.id
_entity.type
_entity.pdbx_description
1 polymer ?
#
loop_
_entity_poly.entity_id
_entity_poly.type
_entity_poly.pdbx_seq_one_letter_code
_entity_poly.pdbx_strand_id
1 'polypeptide(L)'
;RRVLFRSVLCNPLKAMPEILGALKPLIDTETTTLTDVGSVKGMVRDQVKAIGLDGCYVGAHPMAGNELSGWEASDPTLYDDALWAITVDEHTEYRRFRAVADMIVNRCGNRLIVLDDATHDRCAALISHMPHVIATAMINELVANPNRNIAAALAAGSWRDMTRVALTDPNRTRAMVEEDAANVETLLRNMANRLTLVANVLHDMADTGVRPTEGDVKQMDRFFAQGQPFRDYKAASRQPEYAEHCATVELSIPENDWQRTLLESARRGEHIVRFDGERTAIAQARSVV
;
A
#
# COMPACT_ATOMS: atom_id res chain seq x y z
N ARG A 1 29.16 4.08 -23.89
CA ARG A 1 28.17 3.68 -22.88
C ARG A 1 27.00 4.67 -22.96
N ARG A 2 25.84 4.23 -23.48
CA ARG A 2 24.60 5.01 -23.38
C ARG A 2 24.20 5.02 -21.92
N VAL A 3 24.16 6.18 -21.29
CA VAL A 3 23.59 6.35 -19.96
C VAL A 3 22.08 6.34 -20.13
N LEU A 4 21.42 5.32 -19.58
CA LEU A 4 19.96 5.31 -19.50
C LEU A 4 19.55 6.43 -18.55
N PHE A 5 18.90 7.46 -19.05
CA PHE A 5 18.27 8.47 -18.22
C PHE A 5 17.08 7.86 -17.50
N ARG A 6 16.99 8.12 -16.19
CA ARG A 6 15.84 7.78 -15.38
C ARG A 6 15.16 9.05 -14.95
N SER A 7 13.86 9.12 -15.16
CA SER A 7 13.04 10.24 -14.67
C SER A 7 12.04 9.70 -13.66
N VAL A 8 12.05 10.27 -12.47
CA VAL A 8 11.13 9.89 -11.37
C VAL A 8 10.10 11.00 -11.20
N LEU A 9 8.83 10.68 -11.38
CA LEU A 9 7.71 11.60 -11.20
C LEU A 9 7.28 11.59 -9.74
N CYS A 10 7.49 12.71 -9.04
CA CYS A 10 7.18 12.89 -7.62
C CYS A 10 6.08 13.93 -7.39
N ASN A 11 5.27 14.20 -8.40
CA ASN A 11 4.19 15.18 -8.34
C ASN A 11 2.88 14.57 -7.84
N PRO A 12 1.93 15.40 -7.35
CA PRO A 12 0.57 14.93 -7.07
C PRO A 12 -0.07 14.29 -8.30
N LEU A 13 -0.84 13.21 -8.10
CA LEU A 13 -1.42 12.43 -9.19
C LEU A 13 -2.37 13.26 -10.07
N LYS A 14 -3.08 14.24 -9.50
CA LYS A 14 -3.94 15.18 -10.25
C LYS A 14 -3.16 16.04 -11.26
N ALA A 15 -1.87 16.32 -11.01
CA ALA A 15 -1.01 17.07 -11.92
C ALA A 15 -0.30 16.17 -12.95
N MET A 16 -0.43 14.85 -12.84
CA MET A 16 0.28 13.90 -13.68
C MET A 16 0.00 14.09 -15.17
N PRO A 17 -1.25 14.26 -15.66
CA PRO A 17 -1.52 14.44 -17.09
C PRO A 17 -0.81 15.66 -17.69
N GLU A 18 -0.81 16.79 -16.99
CA GLU A 18 -0.14 18.03 -17.43
C GLU A 18 1.39 17.84 -17.51
N ILE A 19 1.97 17.26 -16.45
CA ILE A 19 3.42 17.02 -16.38
C ILE A 19 3.86 16.03 -17.44
N LEU A 20 3.13 14.93 -17.63
CA LEU A 20 3.40 13.96 -18.67
C LEU A 20 3.32 14.58 -20.07
N GLY A 21 2.33 15.43 -20.32
CA GLY A 21 2.18 16.18 -21.57
C GLY A 21 3.36 17.11 -21.85
N ALA A 22 3.87 17.81 -20.82
CA ALA A 22 5.03 18.67 -20.92
C ALA A 22 6.34 17.88 -21.12
N LEU A 23 6.44 16.70 -20.53
CA LEU A 23 7.63 15.86 -20.62
C LEU A 23 7.73 15.08 -21.94
N LYS A 24 6.58 14.69 -22.52
CA LYS A 24 6.55 13.85 -23.74
C LYS A 24 7.52 14.30 -24.83
N PRO A 25 7.56 15.58 -25.24
CA PRO A 25 8.47 16.04 -26.31
C PRO A 25 9.94 16.00 -25.91
N LEU A 26 10.26 15.83 -24.62
CA LEU A 26 11.61 15.84 -24.07
C LEU A 26 12.13 14.41 -23.78
N ILE A 27 11.24 13.41 -23.80
CA ILE A 27 11.60 12.02 -23.51
C ILE A 27 11.99 11.29 -24.80
N ASP A 28 13.22 10.80 -24.83
CA ASP A 28 13.61 9.77 -25.78
C ASP A 28 13.20 8.41 -25.22
N THR A 29 12.14 7.82 -25.77
CA THR A 29 11.55 6.56 -25.30
C THR A 29 12.50 5.36 -25.44
N GLU A 30 13.51 5.42 -26.29
CA GLU A 30 14.49 4.35 -26.45
C GLU A 30 15.50 4.32 -25.28
N THR A 31 15.89 5.48 -24.78
CA THR A 31 16.96 5.62 -23.79
C THR A 31 16.49 5.99 -22.40
N THR A 32 15.30 6.59 -22.26
CA THR A 32 14.75 7.02 -20.96
C THR A 32 13.88 5.93 -20.34
N THR A 33 14.07 5.67 -19.06
CA THR A 33 13.10 4.92 -18.23
C THR A 33 12.37 5.91 -17.34
N LEU A 34 11.04 5.93 -17.45
CA LEU A 34 10.15 6.75 -16.64
C LEU A 34 9.59 5.91 -15.50
N THR A 35 9.58 6.45 -14.30
CA THR A 35 8.94 5.86 -13.12
C THR A 35 8.28 6.94 -12.28
N ASP A 36 7.47 6.54 -11.32
CA ASP A 36 6.79 7.44 -10.39
C ASP A 36 6.84 6.91 -8.96
N VAL A 37 6.28 7.67 -8.03
CA VAL A 37 6.15 7.29 -6.60
C VAL A 37 4.71 7.41 -6.10
N GLY A 38 3.74 7.48 -7.01
CA GLY A 38 2.34 7.69 -6.69
C GLY A 38 1.69 6.52 -5.94
N SER A 39 0.67 6.81 -5.15
CA SER A 39 -0.03 5.85 -4.30
C SER A 39 -1.06 5.00 -5.05
N VAL A 40 -1.44 5.35 -6.29
CA VAL A 40 -2.36 4.60 -7.16
C VAL A 40 -1.64 4.33 -8.48
N LYS A 41 -1.60 3.07 -8.90
CA LYS A 41 -0.82 2.65 -10.08
C LYS A 41 -1.64 2.55 -11.36
N GLY A 42 -2.85 2.01 -11.27
CA GLY A 42 -3.72 1.83 -12.45
C GLY A 42 -4.02 3.16 -13.15
N MET A 43 -4.44 4.18 -12.39
CA MET A 43 -4.71 5.51 -12.92
C MET A 43 -3.48 6.14 -13.60
N VAL A 44 -2.30 6.03 -12.97
CA VAL A 44 -1.06 6.58 -13.54
C VAL A 44 -0.70 5.87 -14.84
N ARG A 45 -0.81 4.53 -14.88
CA ARG A 45 -0.55 3.76 -16.09
C ARG A 45 -1.49 4.16 -17.23
N ASP A 46 -2.77 4.35 -16.95
CA ASP A 46 -3.75 4.80 -17.96
C ASP A 46 -3.38 6.18 -18.52
N GLN A 47 -2.94 7.10 -17.67
CA GLN A 47 -2.50 8.43 -18.08
C GLN A 47 -1.21 8.36 -18.92
N VAL A 48 -0.27 7.49 -18.57
CA VAL A 48 0.96 7.26 -19.32
C VAL A 48 0.68 6.62 -20.68
N LYS A 49 -0.23 5.62 -20.72
CA LYS A 49 -0.71 4.99 -21.97
C LYS A 49 -1.40 5.99 -22.88
N ALA A 50 -2.25 6.85 -22.34
CA ALA A 50 -3.01 7.84 -23.13
C ALA A 50 -2.11 8.81 -23.92
N ILE A 51 -0.88 9.02 -23.48
CA ILE A 51 0.08 9.86 -24.16
C ILE A 51 1.20 9.08 -24.90
N GLY A 52 1.15 7.72 -24.88
CA GLY A 52 2.09 6.85 -25.59
C GLY A 52 3.49 6.82 -25.00
N LEU A 53 3.62 6.82 -23.66
CA LEU A 53 4.86 6.66 -22.94
C LEU A 53 4.95 5.33 -22.15
N ASP A 54 3.98 4.45 -22.31
CA ASP A 54 3.89 3.16 -21.62
C ASP A 54 5.09 2.24 -21.89
N GLY A 55 5.60 2.22 -23.12
CA GLY A 55 6.81 1.44 -23.49
C GLY A 55 8.07 1.83 -22.73
N CYS A 56 8.15 3.02 -22.11
CA CYS A 56 9.29 3.42 -21.30
C CYS A 56 8.98 3.58 -19.81
N TYR A 57 7.77 3.23 -19.36
CA TYR A 57 7.29 3.42 -18.00
C TYR A 57 7.34 2.15 -17.17
N VAL A 58 7.70 2.32 -15.91
CA VAL A 58 7.63 1.28 -14.85
C VAL A 58 7.06 1.94 -13.61
N GLY A 59 5.85 1.56 -13.20
CA GLY A 59 5.21 2.09 -12.01
C GLY A 59 5.94 1.68 -10.74
N ALA A 60 6.10 2.61 -9.79
CA ALA A 60 6.65 2.31 -8.47
C ALA A 60 5.92 3.08 -7.37
N HIS A 61 5.94 2.54 -6.16
CA HIS A 61 5.34 3.17 -4.98
C HIS A 61 6.13 2.79 -3.73
N PRO A 62 6.78 3.74 -3.04
CA PRO A 62 7.39 3.50 -1.73
C PRO A 62 6.26 3.36 -0.69
N MET A 63 6.21 2.19 -0.03
CA MET A 63 5.23 1.94 1.04
C MET A 63 5.69 2.60 2.35
N ALA A 64 5.92 3.91 2.28
CA ALA A 64 6.38 4.76 3.37
C ALA A 64 5.69 6.12 3.33
N GLY A 65 5.49 6.72 4.49
CA GLY A 65 4.85 8.03 4.61
C GLY A 65 4.45 8.31 6.04
N ASN A 66 4.18 9.58 6.31
CA ASN A 66 3.63 10.04 7.58
C ASN A 66 2.50 11.03 7.35
N GLU A 67 1.87 11.50 8.42
CA GLU A 67 0.78 12.47 8.40
C GLU A 67 1.23 13.89 8.07
N LEU A 68 2.53 14.19 8.12
CA LEU A 68 3.08 15.52 7.89
C LEU A 68 3.08 15.90 6.41
N SER A 69 3.16 17.18 6.12
CA SER A 69 3.14 17.72 4.77
C SER A 69 4.08 18.91 4.61
N GLY A 70 4.52 19.16 3.37
CA GLY A 70 5.37 20.29 3.01
C GLY A 70 6.86 19.99 3.18
N TRP A 71 7.68 20.90 2.69
CA TRP A 71 9.14 20.76 2.66
C TRP A 71 9.77 20.66 4.06
N GLU A 72 9.23 21.38 5.04
CA GLU A 72 9.72 21.36 6.41
C GLU A 72 9.52 20.01 7.12
N ALA A 73 8.63 19.17 6.61
CA ALA A 73 8.38 17.83 7.09
C ALA A 73 9.24 16.77 6.37
N SER A 74 10.18 17.19 5.53
CA SER A 74 11.05 16.24 4.82
C SER A 74 11.97 15.52 5.80
N ASP A 75 12.02 14.20 5.68
CA ASP A 75 12.86 13.32 6.49
C ASP A 75 13.72 12.46 5.53
N PRO A 76 15.05 12.63 5.52
CA PRO A 76 15.93 11.86 4.65
C PRO A 76 15.94 10.37 4.96
N THR A 77 15.51 9.98 6.16
CA THR A 77 15.45 8.57 6.61
C THR A 77 14.10 7.90 6.36
N LEU A 78 13.11 8.64 5.82
CA LEU A 78 11.74 8.14 5.60
C LEU A 78 11.68 6.85 4.78
N TYR A 79 12.65 6.63 3.92
CA TYR A 79 12.71 5.47 3.03
C TYR A 79 13.72 4.40 3.49
N ASP A 80 14.37 4.57 4.63
CA ASP A 80 15.31 3.57 5.14
C ASP A 80 14.59 2.25 5.42
N ASP A 81 15.09 1.14 4.84
CA ASP A 81 14.48 -0.21 4.86
C ASP A 81 13.00 -0.24 4.39
N ALA A 82 12.59 0.71 3.59
CA ALA A 82 11.21 0.74 3.08
C ALA A 82 10.94 -0.42 2.12
N LEU A 83 9.71 -0.93 2.13
CA LEU A 83 9.22 -1.78 1.07
C LEU A 83 8.72 -0.91 -0.08
N TRP A 84 9.18 -1.20 -1.29
CA TRP A 84 8.65 -0.59 -2.51
C TRP A 84 7.83 -1.62 -3.29
N ALA A 85 6.71 -1.19 -3.85
CA ALA A 85 6.03 -1.93 -4.89
C ALA A 85 6.54 -1.43 -6.26
N ILE A 86 6.87 -2.35 -7.17
CA ILE A 86 6.96 -2.07 -8.61
C ILE A 86 5.79 -2.76 -9.28
N THR A 87 5.11 -2.06 -10.20
CA THR A 87 4.06 -2.67 -10.99
C THR A 87 4.48 -2.93 -12.42
N VAL A 88 4.11 -4.13 -12.90
CA VAL A 88 4.46 -4.63 -14.23
C VAL A 88 3.22 -5.16 -14.95
N ASP A 89 3.23 -5.06 -16.27
CA ASP A 89 2.26 -5.66 -17.18
C ASP A 89 2.99 -6.40 -18.32
N GLU A 90 2.25 -6.95 -19.27
CA GLU A 90 2.80 -7.67 -20.42
C GLU A 90 3.67 -6.81 -21.35
N HIS A 91 3.54 -5.47 -21.31
CA HIS A 91 4.30 -4.53 -22.11
C HIS A 91 5.55 -4.01 -21.41
N THR A 92 5.70 -4.28 -20.11
CA THR A 92 6.84 -3.80 -19.34
C THR A 92 8.13 -4.51 -19.80
N GLU A 93 9.09 -3.75 -20.28
CA GLU A 93 10.41 -4.30 -20.68
C GLU A 93 11.25 -4.66 -19.45
N TYR A 94 11.82 -5.88 -19.44
CA TYR A 94 12.68 -6.36 -18.35
C TYR A 94 13.84 -5.42 -18.03
N ARG A 95 14.52 -4.86 -19.05
CA ARG A 95 15.63 -3.93 -18.84
C ARG A 95 15.23 -2.69 -18.05
N ARG A 96 14.02 -2.18 -18.25
CA ARG A 96 13.48 -1.00 -17.56
C ARG A 96 13.05 -1.33 -16.14
N PHE A 97 12.32 -2.43 -15.98
CA PHE A 97 12.04 -3.00 -14.65
C PHE A 97 13.34 -3.15 -13.85
N ARG A 98 14.36 -3.80 -14.44
CA ARG A 98 15.62 -4.06 -13.77
C ARG A 98 16.37 -2.78 -13.39
N ALA A 99 16.28 -1.73 -14.22
CA ALA A 99 16.89 -0.43 -13.94
C ALA A 99 16.24 0.28 -12.73
N VAL A 100 14.90 0.22 -12.59
CA VAL A 100 14.19 0.78 -11.44
C VAL A 100 14.42 -0.09 -10.20
N ALA A 101 14.32 -1.40 -10.34
CA ALA A 101 14.55 -2.35 -9.25
C ALA A 101 15.97 -2.24 -8.66
N ASP A 102 17.00 -2.11 -9.51
CA ASP A 102 18.38 -1.89 -9.06
C ASP A 102 18.56 -0.58 -8.29
N MET A 103 17.90 0.47 -8.73
CA MET A 103 17.91 1.75 -8.02
C MET A 103 17.32 1.57 -6.60
N ILE A 104 16.19 0.90 -6.49
CA ILE A 104 15.48 0.71 -5.21
C ILE A 104 16.29 -0.20 -4.29
N VAL A 105 16.67 -1.37 -4.77
CA VAL A 105 17.22 -2.44 -3.92
C VAL A 105 18.72 -2.27 -3.72
N ASN A 106 19.50 -2.20 -4.80
CA ASN A 106 20.96 -2.23 -4.69
C ASN A 106 21.60 -0.86 -4.42
N ARG A 107 20.89 0.27 -4.74
CA ARG A 107 21.43 1.61 -4.55
C ARG A 107 20.86 2.31 -3.32
N CYS A 108 19.54 2.15 -3.06
CA CYS A 108 18.89 2.75 -1.90
C CYS A 108 18.82 1.78 -0.70
N GLY A 109 19.16 0.50 -0.87
CA GLY A 109 19.14 -0.50 0.20
C GLY A 109 17.73 -0.89 0.66
N ASN A 110 16.73 -0.64 -0.18
CA ASN A 110 15.33 -0.89 0.15
C ASN A 110 14.88 -2.30 -0.30
N ARG A 111 13.70 -2.71 0.15
CA ARG A 111 13.08 -3.98 -0.27
C ARG A 111 12.08 -3.75 -1.39
N LEU A 112 11.84 -4.77 -2.17
CA LEU A 112 10.97 -4.70 -3.34
C LEU A 112 9.97 -5.85 -3.37
N ILE A 113 8.73 -5.55 -3.75
CA ILE A 113 7.70 -6.51 -4.16
C ILE A 113 7.19 -6.15 -5.56
N VAL A 114 6.91 -7.16 -6.38
CA VAL A 114 6.47 -6.94 -7.77
C VAL A 114 5.01 -7.37 -7.93
N LEU A 115 4.17 -6.46 -8.40
CA LEU A 115 2.72 -6.63 -8.48
C LEU A 115 2.21 -6.24 -9.89
N ASP A 116 0.98 -6.59 -10.22
CA ASP A 116 0.21 -5.89 -11.24
C ASP A 116 -0.48 -4.65 -10.63
N ASP A 117 -0.84 -3.68 -11.47
CA ASP A 117 -1.44 -2.41 -11.02
C ASP A 117 -2.73 -2.64 -10.22
N ALA A 118 -3.60 -3.54 -10.68
CA ALA A 118 -4.89 -3.81 -10.04
C ALA A 118 -4.72 -4.48 -8.67
N THR A 119 -3.75 -5.38 -8.52
CA THR A 119 -3.44 -6.00 -7.23
C THR A 119 -2.84 -4.98 -6.27
N HIS A 120 -1.93 -4.12 -6.77
CA HIS A 120 -1.36 -3.01 -5.99
C HIS A 120 -2.48 -2.13 -5.42
N ASP A 121 -3.37 -1.61 -6.28
CA ASP A 121 -4.39 -0.64 -5.89
C ASP A 121 -5.39 -1.25 -4.89
N ARG A 122 -5.85 -2.50 -5.12
CA ARG A 122 -6.70 -3.20 -4.14
C ARG A 122 -6.01 -3.36 -2.77
N CYS A 123 -4.73 -3.69 -2.75
CA CYS A 123 -3.97 -3.82 -1.50
C CYS A 123 -3.77 -2.46 -0.83
N ALA A 124 -3.39 -1.42 -1.57
CA ALA A 124 -3.22 -0.06 -1.06
C ALA A 124 -4.54 0.49 -0.49
N ALA A 125 -5.66 0.26 -1.17
CA ALA A 125 -6.98 0.61 -0.67
C ALA A 125 -7.27 -0.04 0.69
N LEU A 126 -6.96 -1.33 0.83
CA LEU A 126 -7.23 -2.10 2.05
C LEU A 126 -6.38 -1.64 3.24
N ILE A 127 -5.08 -1.41 3.03
CA ILE A 127 -4.15 -1.17 4.14
C ILE A 127 -3.88 0.32 4.42
N SER A 128 -4.31 1.22 3.52
CA SER A 128 -4.06 2.65 3.62
C SER A 128 -5.33 3.49 3.40
N HIS A 129 -5.94 3.45 2.21
CA HIS A 129 -7.00 4.39 1.86
C HIS A 129 -8.25 4.21 2.73
N MET A 130 -8.77 2.99 2.87
CA MET A 130 -9.89 2.67 3.76
C MET A 130 -9.59 3.04 5.23
N PRO A 131 -8.43 2.70 5.83
CA PRO A 131 -8.06 3.13 7.18
C PRO A 131 -8.12 4.64 7.39
N HIS A 132 -7.72 5.48 6.43
CA HIS A 132 -7.84 6.94 6.53
C HIS A 132 -9.30 7.38 6.60
N VAL A 133 -10.18 6.79 5.80
CA VAL A 133 -11.63 7.10 5.84
C VAL A 133 -12.23 6.70 7.18
N ILE A 134 -11.90 5.51 7.70
CA ILE A 134 -12.42 5.04 8.99
C ILE A 134 -11.91 5.91 10.14
N ALA A 135 -10.63 6.25 10.16
CA ALA A 135 -10.07 7.13 11.17
C ALA A 135 -10.73 8.52 11.15
N THR A 136 -10.98 9.07 9.97
CA THR A 136 -11.71 10.33 9.80
C THR A 136 -13.16 10.22 10.29
N ALA A 137 -13.85 9.11 9.99
CA ALA A 137 -15.19 8.86 10.47
C ALA A 137 -15.25 8.80 12.00
N MET A 138 -14.27 8.17 12.65
CA MET A 138 -14.16 8.16 14.12
C MET A 138 -14.00 9.57 14.71
N ILE A 139 -13.18 10.42 14.10
CA ILE A 139 -13.03 11.84 14.52
C ILE A 139 -14.37 12.57 14.36
N ASN A 140 -15.06 12.38 13.23
CA ASN A 140 -16.35 13.02 12.98
C ASN A 140 -17.41 12.58 13.98
N GLU A 141 -17.43 11.30 14.38
CA GLU A 141 -18.32 10.77 15.41
C GLU A 141 -18.06 11.42 16.77
N LEU A 142 -16.78 11.58 17.15
CA LEU A 142 -16.42 12.31 18.38
C LEU A 142 -16.92 13.75 18.34
N VAL A 143 -16.69 14.47 17.24
CA VAL A 143 -17.08 15.88 17.08
C VAL A 143 -18.60 16.07 17.18
N ALA A 144 -19.37 15.13 16.63
CA ALA A 144 -20.83 15.13 16.68
C ALA A 144 -21.40 14.83 18.08
N ASN A 145 -20.61 14.24 19.00
CA ASN A 145 -21.08 13.81 20.31
C ASN A 145 -21.26 15.01 21.25
N PRO A 146 -22.39 15.13 21.98
CA PRO A 146 -22.61 16.23 22.94
C PRO A 146 -21.56 16.24 24.06
N ASN A 147 -21.01 15.09 24.43
CA ASN A 147 -19.97 14.96 25.47
C ASN A 147 -18.55 14.96 24.90
N ARG A 148 -18.33 15.50 23.68
CA ARG A 148 -17.04 15.46 22.99
C ARG A 148 -15.85 15.93 23.81
N ASN A 149 -16.02 16.97 24.65
CA ASN A 149 -14.94 17.49 25.48
C ASN A 149 -14.53 16.50 26.58
N ILE A 150 -15.50 15.79 27.16
CA ILE A 150 -15.25 14.74 28.16
C ILE A 150 -14.56 13.55 27.45
N ALA A 151 -15.13 13.09 26.33
CA ALA A 151 -14.56 11.99 25.58
C ALA A 151 -13.13 12.29 25.11
N ALA A 152 -12.87 13.51 24.62
CA ALA A 152 -11.53 13.94 24.23
C ALA A 152 -10.54 13.95 25.42
N ALA A 153 -10.99 14.37 26.61
CA ALA A 153 -10.15 14.35 27.81
C ALA A 153 -9.82 12.93 28.28
N LEU A 154 -10.71 11.97 28.01
CA LEU A 154 -10.52 10.55 28.35
C LEU A 154 -9.76 9.77 27.25
N ALA A 155 -9.53 10.38 26.09
CA ALA A 155 -8.88 9.75 24.95
C ALA A 155 -7.43 9.39 25.28
N ALA A 156 -7.11 8.09 25.18
CA ALA A 156 -5.81 7.53 25.50
C ALA A 156 -5.21 6.77 24.29
N GLY A 157 -4.34 5.80 24.55
CA GLY A 157 -3.57 5.08 23.54
C GLY A 157 -4.40 4.52 22.38
N SER A 158 -5.48 3.79 22.70
CA SER A 158 -6.33 3.17 21.65
C SER A 158 -6.92 4.22 20.68
N TRP A 159 -7.42 5.33 21.21
CA TRP A 159 -7.95 6.42 20.39
C TRP A 159 -6.86 7.04 19.52
N ARG A 160 -5.73 7.40 20.14
CA ARG A 160 -4.59 7.98 19.43
C ARG A 160 -4.12 7.08 18.28
N ASP A 161 -3.96 5.78 18.56
CA ASP A 161 -3.43 4.85 17.57
C ASP A 161 -4.40 4.64 16.40
N MET A 162 -5.71 4.58 16.68
CA MET A 162 -6.76 4.41 15.67
C MET A 162 -7.03 5.67 14.83
N THR A 163 -6.74 6.87 15.36
CA THR A 163 -7.04 8.15 14.68
C THR A 163 -5.81 8.87 14.18
N ARG A 164 -4.60 8.33 14.38
CA ARG A 164 -3.34 8.97 13.95
C ARG A 164 -3.36 9.39 12.49
N VAL A 165 -3.81 8.50 11.59
CA VAL A 165 -3.82 8.78 10.14
C VAL A 165 -4.85 9.84 9.74
N ALA A 166 -5.84 10.16 10.57
CA ALA A 166 -6.77 11.26 10.34
C ALA A 166 -6.14 12.65 10.51
N LEU A 167 -4.91 12.74 11.04
CA LEU A 167 -4.13 13.97 11.13
C LEU A 167 -3.52 14.39 9.78
N THR A 168 -3.54 13.50 8.79
CA THR A 168 -3.14 13.82 7.41
C THR A 168 -4.01 14.95 6.86
N ASP A 169 -3.42 15.84 6.06
CA ASP A 169 -4.15 16.93 5.39
C ASP A 169 -5.43 16.40 4.71
N PRO A 170 -6.61 17.00 4.99
CA PRO A 170 -7.88 16.50 4.48
C PRO A 170 -7.96 16.48 2.95
N ASN A 171 -7.33 17.42 2.24
CA ASN A 171 -7.33 17.46 0.78
C ASN A 171 -6.48 16.34 0.20
N ARG A 172 -5.34 16.03 0.85
CA ARG A 172 -4.48 14.90 0.47
C ARG A 172 -5.19 13.57 0.67
N THR A 173 -5.86 13.39 1.82
CA THR A 173 -6.66 12.18 2.10
C THR A 173 -7.80 12.03 1.11
N ARG A 174 -8.56 13.11 0.84
CA ARG A 174 -9.65 13.10 -0.14
C ARG A 174 -9.17 12.72 -1.52
N ALA A 175 -8.07 13.33 -2.00
CA ALA A 175 -7.51 13.03 -3.32
C ALA A 175 -7.16 11.55 -3.46
N MET A 176 -6.46 10.98 -2.49
CA MET A 176 -6.08 9.56 -2.46
C MET A 176 -7.29 8.62 -2.52
N VAL A 177 -8.37 8.95 -1.81
CA VAL A 177 -9.61 8.15 -1.80
C VAL A 177 -10.36 8.28 -3.13
N GLU A 178 -10.46 9.49 -3.70
CA GLU A 178 -11.12 9.74 -4.99
C GLU A 178 -10.38 9.06 -6.14
N GLU A 179 -9.05 9.02 -6.09
CA GLU A 179 -8.18 8.41 -7.11
C GLU A 179 -8.27 6.88 -7.13
N ASP A 180 -8.75 6.25 -6.05
CA ASP A 180 -8.95 4.80 -5.92
C ASP A 180 -10.39 4.44 -5.50
N ALA A 181 -11.36 5.23 -5.94
CA ALA A 181 -12.75 5.23 -5.44
C ALA A 181 -13.43 3.85 -5.50
N ALA A 182 -13.25 3.09 -6.57
CA ALA A 182 -13.92 1.80 -6.74
C ALA A 182 -13.47 0.75 -5.71
N ASN A 183 -12.16 0.68 -5.46
CA ASN A 183 -11.62 -0.23 -4.46
C ASN A 183 -12.01 0.20 -3.04
N VAL A 184 -11.91 1.49 -2.74
CA VAL A 184 -12.28 2.04 -1.43
C VAL A 184 -13.75 1.87 -1.15
N GLU A 185 -14.65 2.15 -2.11
CA GLU A 185 -16.10 1.95 -1.99
C GLU A 185 -16.43 0.50 -1.63
N THR A 186 -15.89 -0.46 -2.37
CA THR A 186 -16.09 -1.88 -2.12
C THR A 186 -15.67 -2.28 -0.69
N LEU A 187 -14.50 -1.83 -0.26
CA LEU A 187 -13.98 -2.14 1.08
C LEU A 187 -14.79 -1.50 2.20
N LEU A 188 -15.23 -0.25 2.02
CA LEU A 188 -16.07 0.45 3.00
C LEU A 188 -17.44 -0.24 3.16
N ARG A 189 -18.08 -0.69 2.06
CA ARG A 189 -19.32 -1.47 2.15
C ARG A 189 -19.12 -2.78 2.89
N ASN A 190 -18.04 -3.50 2.60
CA ASN A 190 -17.70 -4.73 3.31
C ASN A 190 -17.46 -4.49 4.80
N MET A 191 -16.77 -3.40 5.15
CA MET A 191 -16.54 -3.02 6.55
C MET A 191 -17.85 -2.64 7.24
N ALA A 192 -18.70 -1.82 6.61
CA ALA A 192 -20.00 -1.44 7.14
C ALA A 192 -20.86 -2.67 7.43
N ASN A 193 -20.91 -3.62 6.51
CA ASN A 193 -21.66 -4.87 6.72
C ASN A 193 -21.13 -5.66 7.94
N ARG A 194 -19.80 -5.78 8.10
CA ARG A 194 -19.20 -6.45 9.26
C ARG A 194 -19.53 -5.76 10.57
N LEU A 195 -19.50 -4.42 10.60
CA LEU A 195 -19.86 -3.64 11.79
C LEU A 195 -21.35 -3.74 12.10
N THR A 196 -22.21 -3.73 11.08
CA THR A 196 -23.66 -3.92 11.25
C THR A 196 -23.99 -5.28 11.88
N LEU A 197 -23.31 -6.36 11.45
CA LEU A 197 -23.50 -7.67 12.08
C LEU A 197 -23.15 -7.65 13.56
N VAL A 198 -22.05 -7.03 13.95
CA VAL A 198 -21.67 -6.87 15.36
C VAL A 198 -22.70 -6.03 16.11
N ALA A 199 -23.15 -4.91 15.53
CA ALA A 199 -24.13 -4.04 16.14
C ALA A 199 -25.48 -4.76 16.40
N ASN A 200 -25.92 -5.61 15.47
CA ASN A 200 -27.15 -6.42 15.63
C ASN A 200 -27.02 -7.38 16.82
N VAL A 201 -25.90 -8.12 16.91
CA VAL A 201 -25.66 -9.01 18.06
C VAL A 201 -25.63 -8.23 19.36
N LEU A 202 -25.00 -7.06 19.39
CA LEU A 202 -24.97 -6.20 20.59
C LEU A 202 -26.37 -5.64 20.93
N HIS A 203 -27.21 -5.36 19.93
CA HIS A 203 -28.59 -4.95 20.15
C HIS A 203 -29.37 -6.05 20.86
N ASP A 204 -29.28 -7.29 20.37
CA ASP A 204 -29.97 -8.45 20.97
C ASP A 204 -29.48 -8.72 22.40
N MET A 205 -28.17 -8.53 22.65
CA MET A 205 -27.59 -8.66 23.99
C MET A 205 -28.00 -7.55 24.96
N ALA A 206 -28.27 -6.34 24.46
CA ALA A 206 -28.65 -5.18 25.27
C ALA A 206 -30.17 -5.17 25.61
N ASP A 207 -30.99 -5.90 24.87
CA ASP A 207 -32.41 -5.99 25.13
C ASP A 207 -32.65 -6.76 26.44
N THR A 208 -33.21 -6.04 27.41
CA THR A 208 -33.29 -6.51 28.80
C THR A 208 -34.22 -7.73 28.92
N GLY A 209 -33.65 -8.86 29.27
CA GLY A 209 -34.37 -10.13 29.51
C GLY A 209 -34.08 -11.22 28.48
N VAL A 210 -33.41 -10.89 27.38
CA VAL A 210 -32.96 -11.88 26.38
C VAL A 210 -31.51 -12.26 26.67
N ARG A 211 -31.24 -13.52 26.95
CA ARG A 211 -29.86 -14.03 26.97
C ARG A 211 -29.36 -14.18 25.54
N PRO A 212 -28.10 -13.82 25.24
CA PRO A 212 -27.52 -14.09 23.94
C PRO A 212 -27.72 -15.54 23.54
N THR A 213 -28.12 -15.77 22.31
CA THR A 213 -28.22 -17.13 21.79
C THR A 213 -26.84 -17.73 21.63
N GLU A 214 -26.73 -19.06 21.59
CA GLU A 214 -25.45 -19.72 21.28
C GLU A 214 -24.90 -19.28 19.89
N GLY A 215 -25.79 -18.90 18.95
CA GLY A 215 -25.44 -18.36 17.65
C GLY A 215 -24.75 -17.02 17.77
N ASP A 216 -25.27 -16.10 18.59
CA ASP A 216 -24.73 -14.76 18.84
C ASP A 216 -23.32 -14.84 19.45
N VAL A 217 -23.15 -15.68 20.46
CA VAL A 217 -21.85 -15.92 21.09
C VAL A 217 -20.84 -16.44 20.07
N LYS A 218 -21.19 -17.46 19.29
CA LYS A 218 -20.33 -18.02 18.25
C LYS A 218 -19.96 -16.98 17.15
N GLN A 219 -20.89 -16.08 16.82
CA GLN A 219 -20.63 -15.02 15.83
C GLN A 219 -19.65 -14.00 16.35
N MET A 220 -19.76 -13.57 17.61
CA MET A 220 -18.83 -12.67 18.26
C MET A 220 -17.45 -13.32 18.41
N ASP A 221 -17.39 -14.57 18.87
CA ASP A 221 -16.13 -15.32 18.97
C ASP A 221 -15.42 -15.39 17.61
N ARG A 222 -16.14 -15.71 16.54
CA ARG A 222 -15.60 -15.75 15.19
C ARG A 222 -15.08 -14.38 14.74
N PHE A 223 -15.85 -13.31 14.99
CA PHE A 223 -15.45 -11.95 14.60
C PHE A 223 -14.10 -11.56 15.24
N PHE A 224 -13.94 -11.85 16.53
CA PHE A 224 -12.69 -11.49 17.21
C PHE A 224 -11.53 -12.45 16.97
N ALA A 225 -11.79 -13.72 16.71
CA ALA A 225 -10.76 -14.74 16.57
C ALA A 225 -10.21 -14.87 15.13
N GLN A 226 -11.03 -14.63 14.10
CA GLN A 226 -10.65 -14.93 12.70
C GLN A 226 -9.40 -14.19 12.21
N GLY A 227 -9.01 -13.08 12.82
CA GLY A 227 -7.82 -12.31 12.48
C GLY A 227 -6.53 -12.78 13.19
N GLN A 228 -6.57 -13.89 13.93
CA GLN A 228 -5.43 -14.33 14.74
C GLN A 228 -4.14 -14.55 13.95
N PRO A 229 -4.14 -15.17 12.76
CA PRO A 229 -2.90 -15.35 11.99
C PRO A 229 -2.17 -14.03 11.67
N PHE A 230 -2.93 -12.98 11.34
CA PHE A 230 -2.34 -11.67 11.08
C PHE A 230 -1.87 -10.97 12.36
N ARG A 231 -2.54 -11.19 13.51
CA ARG A 231 -2.06 -10.68 14.81
C ARG A 231 -0.72 -11.31 15.17
N ASP A 232 -0.58 -12.62 14.98
CA ASP A 232 0.65 -13.35 15.26
C ASP A 232 1.79 -12.86 14.34
N TYR A 233 1.53 -12.72 13.03
CA TYR A 233 2.46 -12.11 12.09
C TYR A 233 2.87 -10.70 12.52
N LYS A 234 1.91 -9.84 12.87
CA LYS A 234 2.19 -8.45 13.28
C LYS A 234 3.00 -8.40 14.58
N ALA A 235 2.76 -9.31 15.51
CA ALA A 235 3.53 -9.42 16.74
C ALA A 235 4.97 -9.86 16.45
N ALA A 236 5.15 -10.89 15.62
CA ALA A 236 6.46 -11.38 15.21
C ALA A 236 7.25 -10.32 14.43
N SER A 237 6.62 -9.65 13.46
CA SER A 237 7.27 -8.65 12.60
C SER A 237 7.76 -7.39 13.33
N ARG A 238 7.36 -7.18 14.59
CA ARG A 238 7.85 -6.10 15.45
C ARG A 238 9.12 -6.45 16.22
N GLN A 239 9.50 -7.71 16.23
CA GLN A 239 10.72 -8.14 16.91
C GLN A 239 11.93 -7.69 16.09
N PRO A 240 12.99 -7.16 16.72
CA PRO A 240 14.17 -6.67 16.00
C PRO A 240 14.80 -7.74 15.10
N GLU A 241 14.77 -8.99 15.55
CA GLU A 241 15.40 -10.13 14.87
C GLU A 241 14.51 -10.74 13.77
N TYR A 242 13.32 -10.20 13.54
CA TYR A 242 12.36 -10.79 12.59
C TYR A 242 12.95 -10.99 11.19
N ALA A 243 13.70 -10.02 10.71
CA ALA A 243 14.32 -10.10 9.38
C ALA A 243 15.38 -11.23 9.30
N GLU A 244 16.08 -11.52 10.39
CA GLU A 244 17.10 -12.57 10.48
C GLU A 244 16.47 -13.97 10.48
N HIS A 245 15.23 -14.08 10.98
CA HIS A 245 14.48 -15.34 11.01
C HIS A 245 13.68 -15.61 9.72
N CYS A 246 13.58 -14.64 8.81
CA CYS A 246 12.93 -14.83 7.53
C CYS A 246 13.75 -15.75 6.61
N ALA A 247 13.13 -16.78 6.08
CA ALA A 247 13.79 -17.66 5.13
C ALA A 247 14.26 -16.90 3.89
N THR A 248 15.49 -17.13 3.47
CA THR A 248 16.06 -16.56 2.25
C THR A 248 15.78 -17.49 1.07
N VAL A 249 15.29 -16.92 -0.02
CA VAL A 249 14.94 -17.62 -1.25
C VAL A 249 15.74 -17.02 -2.40
N GLU A 250 16.42 -17.87 -3.17
CA GLU A 250 17.01 -17.47 -4.44
C GLU A 250 15.98 -17.59 -5.55
N LEU A 251 15.75 -16.47 -6.25
CA LEU A 251 14.83 -16.38 -7.37
C LEU A 251 15.60 -16.37 -8.69
N SER A 252 15.45 -17.43 -9.47
CA SER A 252 15.88 -17.45 -10.87
C SER A 252 14.79 -16.80 -11.73
N ILE A 253 15.12 -15.72 -12.43
CA ILE A 253 14.18 -14.93 -13.23
C ILE A 253 14.36 -15.34 -14.70
N PRO A 254 13.41 -16.10 -15.30
CA PRO A 254 13.52 -16.57 -16.66
C PRO A 254 13.48 -15.42 -17.68
N GLU A 255 13.94 -15.68 -18.89
CA GLU A 255 13.86 -14.69 -19.97
C GLU A 255 12.40 -14.49 -20.41
N ASN A 256 11.70 -15.58 -20.58
CA ASN A 256 10.28 -15.60 -20.86
C ASN A 256 9.49 -15.70 -19.54
N ASP A 257 8.29 -15.11 -19.48
CA ASP A 257 7.40 -15.17 -18.30
C ASP A 257 8.00 -14.62 -17.00
N TRP A 258 8.98 -13.75 -17.09
CA TRP A 258 9.63 -13.16 -15.92
C TRP A 258 8.65 -12.40 -15.02
N GLN A 259 7.66 -11.72 -15.61
CA GLN A 259 6.61 -11.04 -14.86
C GLN A 259 5.86 -12.04 -13.98
N ARG A 260 5.40 -13.17 -14.55
CA ARG A 260 4.68 -14.19 -13.81
C ARG A 260 5.50 -14.74 -12.65
N THR A 261 6.77 -15.02 -12.87
CA THR A 261 7.68 -15.51 -11.80
C THR A 261 7.73 -14.54 -10.63
N LEU A 262 7.85 -13.23 -10.89
CA LEU A 262 7.94 -12.21 -9.84
C LEU A 262 6.57 -11.96 -9.17
N LEU A 263 5.47 -12.01 -9.92
CA LEU A 263 4.11 -11.90 -9.36
C LEU A 263 3.79 -13.11 -8.45
N GLU A 264 4.21 -14.31 -8.81
CA GLU A 264 4.05 -15.51 -7.97
C GLU A 264 4.91 -15.43 -6.70
N SER A 265 6.14 -14.91 -6.80
CA SER A 265 6.99 -14.63 -5.64
C SER A 265 6.30 -13.68 -4.66
N ALA A 266 5.71 -12.60 -5.16
CA ALA A 266 4.95 -11.66 -4.34
C ALA A 266 3.75 -12.32 -3.63
N ARG A 267 3.02 -13.21 -4.32
CA ARG A 267 1.90 -13.97 -3.71
C ARG A 267 2.33 -14.88 -2.57
N ARG A 268 3.57 -15.35 -2.57
CA ARG A 268 4.16 -16.10 -1.45
C ARG A 268 4.68 -15.21 -0.32
N GLY A 269 4.51 -13.87 -0.41
CA GLY A 269 5.00 -12.91 0.58
C GLY A 269 6.53 -12.73 0.54
N GLU A 270 7.17 -12.97 -0.59
CA GLU A 270 8.60 -12.83 -0.77
C GLU A 270 8.95 -11.39 -1.15
N HIS A 271 9.84 -10.77 -0.39
CA HIS A 271 10.37 -9.43 -0.67
C HIS A 271 11.79 -9.53 -1.20
N ILE A 272 12.05 -9.04 -2.39
CA ILE A 272 13.39 -8.98 -2.97
C ILE A 272 14.23 -7.99 -2.16
N VAL A 273 15.40 -8.45 -1.71
CA VAL A 273 16.34 -7.67 -0.90
C VAL A 273 17.66 -7.41 -1.62
N ARG A 274 17.97 -8.15 -2.67
CA ARG A 274 19.18 -7.99 -3.47
C ARG A 274 19.03 -8.62 -4.84
N PHE A 275 19.70 -8.04 -5.83
CA PHE A 275 19.94 -8.68 -7.11
C PHE A 275 21.42 -9.03 -7.22
N ASP A 276 21.74 -10.30 -7.32
CA ASP A 276 23.13 -10.81 -7.42
C ASP A 276 23.63 -10.94 -8.88
N GLY A 277 22.71 -10.88 -9.84
CA GLY A 277 22.99 -10.94 -11.26
C GLY A 277 21.91 -10.25 -12.09
N GLU A 278 21.99 -10.41 -13.39
CA GLU A 278 20.99 -9.83 -14.27
C GLU A 278 19.62 -10.49 -14.07
N ARG A 279 19.61 -11.81 -13.85
CA ARG A 279 18.39 -12.63 -13.72
C ARG A 279 18.37 -13.49 -12.46
N THR A 280 19.07 -13.04 -11.44
CA THR A 280 19.06 -13.70 -10.11
C THR A 280 18.77 -12.67 -9.05
N ALA A 281 17.80 -12.94 -8.19
CA ALA A 281 17.47 -12.12 -7.06
C ALA A 281 17.42 -12.95 -5.78
N ILE A 282 17.71 -12.30 -4.66
CA ILE A 282 17.56 -12.86 -3.33
C ILE A 282 16.33 -12.20 -2.69
N ALA A 283 15.43 -13.03 -2.21
CA ALA A 283 14.23 -12.60 -1.51
C ALA A 283 14.17 -13.15 -0.09
N GLN A 284 13.44 -12.48 0.77
CA GLN A 284 13.07 -12.94 2.11
C GLN A 284 11.59 -13.31 2.13
N ALA A 285 11.26 -14.52 2.57
CA ALA A 285 9.88 -14.93 2.76
C ALA A 285 9.32 -14.28 4.04
N ARG A 286 8.33 -13.40 3.87
CA ARG A 286 7.67 -12.63 4.93
C ARG A 286 6.14 -12.79 4.87
N SER A 287 5.69 -14.02 4.72
CA SER A 287 4.26 -14.33 4.58
C SER A 287 3.51 -14.23 5.91
N VAL A 288 2.23 -13.96 5.81
CA VAL A 288 1.32 -13.96 6.97
C VAL A 288 1.01 -15.38 7.43
N VAL A 289 1.00 -16.36 6.55
CA VAL A 289 0.94 -17.83 6.80
C VAL A 289 1.31 -18.54 5.51
#